data_d6a695946ab0c855813ef484aab6ca48
#
_entry.id   d6a695946ab0c855813ef484aab6ca48
#
_cell.length_a   1.000
_cell.length_b   1.000
_cell.length_c   1.000
_cell.angle_alpha   90.00
_cell.angle_beta   90.00
_cell.angle_gamma   90.00
#
_symmetry.space_group_name_H-M   'P 1'
#
loop_
_entity.id
_entity.type
_entity.pdbx_description
1 polymer ?
#
loop_
_entity_poly.entity_id
_entity_poly.type
_entity_poly.pdbx_seq_one_letter_code
_entity_poly.pdbx_strand_id
1 'polypeptide(L)'
;MILAGGEGKRLRPLTSVRTKPAVPFGGNYRVIDFALSNFVNSGFLKIFVLTQFKSHSLMQHLREGWRISGLRGHFIDPIPAQMRMGKRWYEGTADAIYQNMNLIKDTDPEHVCIFGGDHIYRMDISQMLRFHKKRDANLTVAAIPVPVSEAKHFGIIEVDENWCMTGFVEKPQSSPRTMPGQPDMVLASMGNYIFNRHPLEDMLQQDSQDGQSVHDFGRDVIPKMYPGGKVYVYDFSQNHIPDAQPKEAGYWRDVGTIRSYWEANMDLVGIEPQFNLYNQQWPVLTYNPPFPPAKFVHFSDL
;
A
#
# COMPACT_ATOMS: atom_id res chain seq x y z
N MET A 1 3.28 -8.75 2.87
CA MET A 1 2.64 -8.28 4.13
C MET A 1 1.92 -6.98 3.84
N ILE A 2 0.68 -6.83 4.33
CA ILE A 2 -0.12 -5.61 4.15
C ILE A 2 -0.32 -4.94 5.51
N LEU A 3 0.08 -3.68 5.61
CA LEU A 3 -0.06 -2.87 6.82
C LEU A 3 -1.48 -2.27 6.88
N ALA A 4 -2.28 -2.70 7.85
CA ALA A 4 -3.69 -2.34 8.02
C ALA A 4 -4.05 -1.90 9.44
N GLY A 5 -3.04 -1.48 10.23
CA GLY A 5 -3.17 -1.19 11.66
C GLY A 5 -3.40 0.27 12.03
N GLY A 6 -3.37 1.21 11.10
CA GLY A 6 -3.46 2.64 11.36
C GLY A 6 -4.82 3.12 11.91
N GLU A 7 -4.83 4.09 12.83
CA GLU A 7 -6.05 4.63 13.46
C GLU A 7 -6.95 5.43 12.52
N GLY A 8 -6.37 6.07 11.48
CA GLY A 8 -7.13 6.83 10.47
C GLY A 8 -7.86 8.05 11.03
N LYS A 9 -7.31 8.75 12.02
CA LYS A 9 -7.96 9.91 12.70
C LYS A 9 -8.51 10.97 11.76
N ARG A 10 -7.78 11.30 10.68
CA ARG A 10 -8.15 12.34 9.70
C ARG A 10 -9.37 11.98 8.86
N LEU A 11 -9.77 10.70 8.83
CA LEU A 11 -10.91 10.20 8.06
C LEU A 11 -12.18 10.02 8.93
N ARG A 12 -12.19 10.52 10.18
CA ARG A 12 -13.41 10.53 10.98
C ARG A 12 -14.49 11.42 10.34
N PRO A 13 -15.78 11.00 10.37
CA PRO A 13 -16.35 9.93 11.22
C PRO A 13 -16.29 8.53 10.62
N LEU A 14 -15.84 8.31 9.38
CA LEU A 14 -15.84 7.00 8.71
C LEU A 14 -15.01 5.94 9.47
N THR A 15 -13.98 6.38 10.19
CA THR A 15 -13.11 5.52 11.01
C THR A 15 -13.47 5.50 12.50
N SER A 16 -14.65 6.03 12.88
CA SER A 16 -15.07 6.04 14.29
C SER A 16 -15.26 4.65 14.88
N VAL A 17 -15.66 3.66 14.06
CA VAL A 17 -15.96 2.28 14.49
C VAL A 17 -15.15 1.21 13.74
N ARG A 18 -14.26 1.59 12.81
CA ARG A 18 -13.48 0.68 11.97
C ARG A 18 -12.14 1.28 11.58
N THR A 19 -11.18 0.44 11.20
CA THR A 19 -9.90 0.87 10.62
C THR A 19 -10.09 1.46 9.21
N LYS A 20 -9.17 2.33 8.74
CA LYS A 20 -9.22 2.94 7.40
C LYS A 20 -9.31 1.89 6.27
N PRO A 21 -8.52 0.80 6.26
CA PRO A 21 -8.64 -0.26 5.25
C PRO A 21 -10.04 -0.91 5.15
N ALA A 22 -10.84 -0.87 6.21
CA ALA A 22 -12.20 -1.41 6.24
C ALA A 22 -13.30 -0.41 5.84
N VAL A 23 -12.94 0.83 5.50
CA VAL A 23 -13.91 1.85 5.06
C VAL A 23 -14.49 1.42 3.70
N PRO A 24 -15.84 1.45 3.51
CA PRO A 24 -16.47 1.22 2.21
C PRO A 24 -15.96 2.22 1.16
N PHE A 25 -15.82 1.76 -0.08
CA PHE A 25 -15.36 2.58 -1.18
C PHE A 25 -15.97 2.08 -2.51
N GLY A 26 -16.34 2.98 -3.42
CA GLY A 26 -16.82 2.63 -4.76
C GLY A 26 -18.05 1.69 -4.78
N GLY A 27 -18.94 1.82 -3.80
CA GLY A 27 -20.12 0.97 -3.64
C GLY A 27 -19.83 -0.29 -2.80
N ASN A 28 -19.45 -1.39 -3.42
CA ASN A 28 -19.33 -2.69 -2.75
C ASN A 28 -17.96 -2.97 -2.13
N TYR A 29 -16.93 -2.21 -2.52
CA TYR A 29 -15.55 -2.46 -2.12
C TYR A 29 -15.25 -1.91 -0.72
N ARG A 30 -14.14 -2.35 -0.16
CA ARG A 30 -13.43 -1.68 0.93
C ARG A 30 -12.07 -1.22 0.42
N VAL A 31 -11.50 -0.22 1.08
CA VAL A 31 -10.21 0.36 0.68
C VAL A 31 -9.11 -0.72 0.54
N ILE A 32 -9.09 -1.72 1.42
CA ILE A 32 -8.09 -2.80 1.37
C ILE A 32 -8.21 -3.69 0.12
N ASP A 33 -9.40 -3.78 -0.49
CA ASP A 33 -9.63 -4.69 -1.62
C ASP A 33 -8.75 -4.33 -2.82
N PHE A 34 -8.37 -3.07 -2.97
CA PHE A 34 -7.47 -2.61 -4.03
C PHE A 34 -6.05 -3.18 -3.84
N ALA A 35 -5.49 -3.07 -2.64
CA ALA A 35 -4.18 -3.64 -2.35
C ALA A 35 -4.20 -5.17 -2.48
N LEU A 36 -5.20 -5.84 -1.91
CA LEU A 36 -5.34 -7.30 -1.99
C LEU A 36 -5.50 -7.79 -3.42
N SER A 37 -6.30 -7.10 -4.24
CA SER A 37 -6.49 -7.44 -5.66
C SER A 37 -5.18 -7.33 -6.43
N ASN A 38 -4.37 -6.30 -6.15
CA ASN A 38 -3.04 -6.16 -6.77
C ASN A 38 -2.14 -7.36 -6.46
N PHE A 39 -2.11 -7.82 -5.20
CA PHE A 39 -1.34 -9.01 -4.82
C PHE A 39 -1.84 -10.26 -5.51
N VAL A 40 -3.15 -10.53 -5.47
CA VAL A 40 -3.75 -11.74 -6.04
C VAL A 40 -3.59 -11.77 -7.56
N ASN A 41 -3.88 -10.68 -8.25
CA ASN A 41 -3.74 -10.58 -9.72
C ASN A 41 -2.26 -10.70 -10.15
N SER A 42 -1.33 -10.25 -9.32
CA SER A 42 0.12 -10.40 -9.58
C SER A 42 0.67 -11.79 -9.21
N GLY A 43 -0.17 -12.72 -8.71
CA GLY A 43 0.23 -14.08 -8.33
C GLY A 43 0.89 -14.20 -6.94
N PHE A 44 0.84 -13.17 -6.10
CA PHE A 44 1.33 -13.22 -4.72
C PHE A 44 0.21 -13.70 -3.80
N LEU A 45 0.24 -14.98 -3.46
CA LEU A 45 -0.88 -15.66 -2.78
C LEU A 45 -0.57 -16.07 -1.33
N LYS A 46 0.56 -15.64 -0.76
CA LYS A 46 0.90 -15.77 0.66
C LYS A 46 0.88 -14.39 1.29
N ILE A 47 -0.27 -13.99 1.85
CA ILE A 47 -0.53 -12.63 2.27
C ILE A 47 -0.86 -12.60 3.77
N PHE A 48 -0.03 -11.90 4.55
CA PHE A 48 -0.35 -11.54 5.93
C PHE A 48 -0.87 -10.10 5.96
N VAL A 49 -2.01 -9.88 6.61
CA VAL A 49 -2.61 -8.56 6.81
C VAL A 49 -2.47 -8.17 8.28
N LEU A 50 -1.52 -7.28 8.59
CA LEU A 50 -1.23 -6.86 9.95
C LEU A 50 -2.25 -5.84 10.43
N THR A 51 -3.00 -6.18 11.48
CA THR A 51 -4.10 -5.36 11.99
C THR A 51 -3.87 -4.94 13.44
N GLN A 52 -4.41 -3.79 13.83
CA GLN A 52 -4.31 -3.29 15.20
C GLN A 52 -5.61 -2.60 15.64
N PHE A 53 -5.84 -1.36 15.21
CA PHE A 53 -7.00 -0.58 15.63
C PHE A 53 -8.29 -1.08 14.98
N LYS A 54 -9.35 -1.26 15.81
CA LYS A 54 -10.75 -1.51 15.38
C LYS A 54 -10.85 -2.50 14.20
N SER A 55 -10.09 -3.60 14.31
CA SER A 55 -9.86 -4.55 13.23
C SER A 55 -11.03 -5.50 12.97
N HIS A 56 -12.04 -5.59 13.86
CA HIS A 56 -13.11 -6.59 13.78
C HIS A 56 -13.80 -6.62 12.41
N SER A 57 -14.27 -5.45 11.91
CA SER A 57 -14.98 -5.39 10.63
C SER A 57 -14.07 -5.69 9.43
N LEU A 58 -12.76 -5.41 9.55
CA LEU A 58 -11.76 -5.80 8.54
C LEU A 58 -11.56 -7.32 8.53
N MET A 59 -11.35 -7.92 9.70
CA MET A 59 -11.18 -9.37 9.84
C MET A 59 -12.42 -10.13 9.36
N GLN A 60 -13.61 -9.62 9.62
CA GLN A 60 -14.86 -10.19 9.10
C GLN A 60 -14.87 -10.15 7.57
N HIS A 61 -14.59 -9.00 6.96
CA HIS A 61 -14.53 -8.84 5.51
C HIS A 61 -13.52 -9.80 4.84
N LEU A 62 -12.32 -9.91 5.42
CA LEU A 62 -11.30 -10.85 4.93
C LEU A 62 -11.76 -12.30 5.01
N ARG A 63 -12.38 -12.69 6.12
CA ARG A 63 -12.88 -14.05 6.33
C ARG A 63 -14.04 -14.40 5.38
N GLU A 64 -14.90 -13.46 5.07
CA GLU A 64 -16.08 -13.69 4.23
C GLU A 64 -15.75 -13.62 2.73
N GLY A 65 -14.91 -12.66 2.31
CA GLY A 65 -14.67 -12.38 0.90
C GLY A 65 -13.34 -12.89 0.33
N TRP A 66 -12.33 -13.04 1.16
CA TRP A 66 -10.97 -13.29 0.70
C TRP A 66 -10.47 -14.71 1.01
N ARG A 67 -11.35 -15.69 0.76
CA ARG A 67 -10.97 -17.10 0.86
C ARG A 67 -10.29 -17.53 -0.44
N ILE A 68 -8.96 -17.51 -0.46
CA ILE A 68 -8.20 -18.15 -1.53
C ILE A 68 -8.39 -19.65 -1.38
N SER A 69 -8.77 -20.33 -2.46
CA SER A 69 -9.07 -21.76 -2.46
C SER A 69 -7.96 -22.56 -1.78
N GLY A 70 -8.33 -23.60 -1.00
CA GLY A 70 -7.45 -24.40 -0.16
C GLY A 70 -6.32 -25.19 -0.85
N LEU A 71 -5.73 -24.65 -1.91
CA LEU A 71 -4.47 -25.11 -2.47
C LEU A 71 -3.37 -24.85 -1.44
N ARG A 72 -2.57 -25.88 -1.17
CA ARG A 72 -1.48 -25.82 -0.19
C ARG A 72 -0.60 -24.59 -0.43
N GLY A 73 -0.42 -23.79 0.64
CA GLY A 73 0.50 -22.66 0.65
C GLY A 73 -0.09 -21.34 0.13
N HIS A 74 -1.38 -21.25 -0.20
CA HIS A 74 -2.05 -20.01 -0.54
C HIS A 74 -2.96 -19.59 0.62
N PHE A 75 -2.80 -18.34 1.08
CA PHE A 75 -3.60 -17.80 2.19
C PHE A 75 -3.63 -16.27 2.19
N ILE A 76 -4.70 -15.73 2.73
CA ILE A 76 -4.78 -14.34 3.21
C ILE A 76 -5.13 -14.43 4.69
N ASP A 77 -4.15 -14.13 5.54
CA ASP A 77 -4.26 -14.33 6.98
C ASP A 77 -4.22 -12.99 7.73
N PRO A 78 -5.32 -12.60 8.39
CA PRO A 78 -5.34 -11.42 9.23
C PRO A 78 -4.61 -11.69 10.55
N ILE A 79 -3.53 -10.95 10.78
CA ILE A 79 -2.69 -11.06 11.97
C ILE A 79 -2.99 -9.85 12.89
N PRO A 80 -3.72 -10.03 13.98
CA PRO A 80 -3.88 -8.99 14.98
C PRO A 80 -2.58 -8.78 15.76
N ALA A 81 -2.37 -7.57 16.28
CA ALA A 81 -1.23 -7.29 17.17
C ALA A 81 -1.28 -8.20 18.41
N GLN A 82 -0.20 -8.93 18.67
CA GLN A 82 -0.13 -10.02 19.68
C GLN A 82 0.75 -9.68 20.87
N MET A 83 1.31 -8.46 20.97
CA MET A 83 2.21 -8.05 22.05
C MET A 83 3.39 -9.03 22.26
N ARG A 84 3.96 -9.60 21.18
CA ARG A 84 5.02 -10.62 21.26
C ARG A 84 6.33 -10.11 21.84
N MET A 85 6.58 -8.80 21.71
CA MET A 85 7.79 -8.12 22.20
C MET A 85 7.51 -7.29 23.45
N GLY A 86 6.70 -7.80 24.35
CA GLY A 86 6.29 -7.12 25.58
C GLY A 86 4.86 -6.55 25.51
N LYS A 87 4.43 -5.86 26.57
CA LYS A 87 3.08 -5.30 26.69
C LYS A 87 2.91 -3.99 25.90
N ARG A 88 3.22 -4.01 24.61
CA ARG A 88 3.10 -2.85 23.72
C ARG A 88 2.45 -3.21 22.38
N TRP A 89 1.73 -2.27 21.83
CA TRP A 89 1.19 -2.31 20.49
C TRP A 89 2.29 -1.99 19.47
N TYR A 90 1.98 -2.09 18.15
CA TYR A 90 2.89 -1.60 17.12
C TYR A 90 3.10 -0.09 17.28
N GLU A 91 4.34 0.34 17.42
CA GLU A 91 4.72 1.74 17.62
C GLU A 91 4.93 2.46 16.29
N GLY A 92 5.26 1.70 15.23
CA GLY A 92 5.46 2.19 13.88
C GLY A 92 5.25 1.11 12.83
N THR A 93 5.42 1.47 11.57
CA THR A 93 5.25 0.55 10.43
C THR A 93 6.34 -0.52 10.39
N ALA A 94 7.56 -0.17 10.77
CA ALA A 94 8.69 -1.10 10.87
C ALA A 94 8.54 -2.05 12.08
N ASP A 95 8.10 -1.52 13.24
CA ASP A 95 7.82 -2.33 14.42
C ASP A 95 6.72 -3.36 14.17
N ALA A 96 5.70 -3.01 13.37
CA ALA A 96 4.67 -3.97 12.99
C ALA A 96 5.25 -5.20 12.26
N ILE A 97 6.23 -5.00 11.39
CA ILE A 97 6.91 -6.11 10.71
C ILE A 97 7.85 -6.84 11.68
N TYR A 98 8.62 -6.09 12.49
CA TYR A 98 9.55 -6.66 13.46
C TYR A 98 8.86 -7.59 14.46
N GLN A 99 7.73 -7.17 15.05
CA GLN A 99 6.96 -8.00 15.99
C GLN A 99 6.38 -9.27 15.33
N ASN A 100 6.32 -9.33 13.99
CA ASN A 100 5.84 -10.47 13.20
C ASN A 100 6.94 -11.14 12.37
N MET A 101 8.20 -10.95 12.73
CA MET A 101 9.36 -11.53 12.04
C MET A 101 9.32 -13.06 11.97
N ASN A 102 8.69 -13.70 12.95
CA ASN A 102 8.47 -15.15 12.93
C ASN A 102 7.71 -15.62 11.69
N LEU A 103 6.73 -14.85 11.20
CA LEU A 103 5.96 -15.22 10.00
C LEU A 103 6.85 -15.22 8.74
N ILE A 104 7.81 -14.30 8.68
CA ILE A 104 8.82 -14.27 7.62
C ILE A 104 9.75 -15.47 7.74
N LYS A 105 10.24 -15.79 8.94
CA LYS A 105 11.11 -16.94 9.19
C LYS A 105 10.43 -18.26 8.88
N ASP A 106 9.16 -18.41 9.28
CA ASP A 106 8.38 -19.64 9.06
C ASP A 106 8.05 -19.88 7.58
N THR A 107 7.86 -18.80 6.80
CA THR A 107 7.56 -18.89 5.36
C THR A 107 8.79 -18.91 4.46
N ASP A 108 9.94 -18.54 5.00
CA ASP A 108 11.26 -18.53 4.36
C ASP A 108 11.29 -17.95 2.94
N PRO A 109 10.79 -16.72 2.72
CA PRO A 109 10.75 -16.13 1.39
C PRO A 109 12.10 -15.51 1.01
N GLU A 110 12.44 -15.50 -0.28
CA GLU A 110 13.57 -14.75 -0.83
C GLU A 110 13.33 -13.22 -0.75
N HIS A 111 12.10 -12.80 -1.06
CA HIS A 111 11.68 -11.40 -1.08
C HIS A 111 10.43 -11.17 -0.23
N VAL A 112 10.36 -10.03 0.42
CA VAL A 112 9.21 -9.59 1.24
C VAL A 112 8.63 -8.32 0.66
N CYS A 113 7.37 -8.40 0.22
CA CYS A 113 6.59 -7.23 -0.20
C CYS A 113 5.87 -6.64 1.02
N ILE A 114 6.08 -5.36 1.32
CA ILE A 114 5.43 -4.64 2.43
C ILE A 114 4.68 -3.45 1.85
N PHE A 115 3.36 -3.50 1.88
CA PHE A 115 2.48 -2.52 1.25
C PHE A 115 1.48 -1.94 2.23
N GLY A 116 1.10 -0.68 2.05
CA GLY A 116 -0.03 -0.08 2.74
C GLY A 116 -1.36 -0.65 2.24
N GLY A 117 -2.30 -0.94 3.16
CA GLY A 117 -3.64 -1.42 2.82
C GLY A 117 -4.70 -0.30 2.73
N ASP A 118 -4.28 0.95 2.51
CA ASP A 118 -5.12 2.13 2.69
C ASP A 118 -5.09 3.13 1.51
N HIS A 119 -4.62 2.69 0.34
CA HIS A 119 -4.57 3.47 -0.90
C HIS A 119 -5.43 2.84 -2.00
N ILE A 120 -5.91 3.68 -2.92
CA ILE A 120 -6.68 3.26 -4.10
C ILE A 120 -5.78 3.35 -5.32
N TYR A 121 -5.45 2.21 -5.92
CA TYR A 121 -4.60 2.11 -7.10
C TYR A 121 -4.67 0.71 -7.70
N ARG A 122 -4.18 0.56 -8.91
CA ARG A 122 -4.04 -0.73 -9.60
C ARG A 122 -2.58 -0.92 -9.98
N MET A 123 -2.01 -2.07 -9.62
CA MET A 123 -0.59 -2.35 -9.82
C MET A 123 -0.32 -3.82 -10.09
N ASP A 124 0.45 -4.12 -11.11
CA ASP A 124 1.12 -5.41 -11.26
C ASP A 124 2.45 -5.40 -10.48
N ILE A 125 2.41 -5.98 -9.28
CA ILE A 125 3.56 -6.06 -8.37
C ILE A 125 4.69 -6.90 -8.97
N SER A 126 4.38 -7.83 -9.88
CA SER A 126 5.39 -8.65 -10.54
C SER A 126 6.37 -7.82 -11.38
N GLN A 127 5.93 -6.67 -11.95
CA GLN A 127 6.81 -5.74 -12.66
C GLN A 127 7.82 -5.09 -11.72
N MET A 128 7.36 -4.65 -10.55
CA MET A 128 8.27 -4.11 -9.52
C MET A 128 9.26 -5.17 -9.01
N LEU A 129 8.81 -6.43 -8.83
CA LEU A 129 9.71 -7.52 -8.44
C LEU A 129 10.75 -7.83 -9.52
N ARG A 130 10.36 -7.83 -10.81
CA ARG A 130 11.32 -7.98 -11.92
C ARG A 130 12.36 -6.85 -11.94
N PHE A 131 11.93 -5.61 -11.69
CA PHE A 131 12.83 -4.48 -11.56
C PHE A 131 13.80 -4.67 -10.38
N HIS A 132 13.29 -5.05 -9.21
CA HIS A 132 14.06 -5.34 -8.01
C HIS A 132 15.17 -6.37 -8.27
N LYS A 133 14.81 -7.51 -8.86
CA LYS A 133 15.76 -8.58 -9.23
C LYS A 133 16.79 -8.12 -10.27
N LYS A 134 16.36 -7.39 -11.30
CA LYS A 134 17.27 -6.87 -12.36
C LYS A 134 18.32 -5.92 -11.81
N ARG A 135 18.01 -5.18 -10.75
CA ARG A 135 18.91 -4.22 -10.09
C ARG A 135 19.76 -4.86 -9.01
N ASP A 136 19.57 -6.12 -8.68
CA ASP A 136 20.17 -6.78 -7.50
C ASP A 136 19.98 -5.92 -6.24
N ALA A 137 18.74 -5.42 -6.05
CA ALA A 137 18.40 -4.46 -5.03
C ALA A 137 18.25 -5.13 -3.66
N ASN A 138 18.66 -4.47 -2.59
CA ASN A 138 18.30 -4.85 -1.21
C ASN A 138 16.92 -4.34 -0.84
N LEU A 139 16.54 -3.17 -1.38
CA LEU A 139 15.26 -2.54 -1.22
C LEU A 139 14.85 -1.87 -2.53
N THR A 140 13.61 -2.04 -2.94
CA THR A 140 12.96 -1.21 -3.96
C THR A 140 11.76 -0.52 -3.35
N VAL A 141 11.66 0.79 -3.55
CA VAL A 141 10.55 1.63 -3.10
C VAL A 141 9.72 2.03 -4.32
N ALA A 142 8.41 1.80 -4.29
CA ALA A 142 7.53 2.35 -5.33
C ALA A 142 7.30 3.84 -5.08
N ALA A 143 7.46 4.63 -6.13
CA ALA A 143 7.20 6.06 -6.10
C ALA A 143 6.38 6.50 -7.31
N ILE A 144 5.66 7.60 -7.13
CA ILE A 144 4.86 8.22 -8.18
C ILE A 144 5.34 9.66 -8.39
N PRO A 145 5.50 10.11 -9.66
CA PRO A 145 5.71 11.53 -9.95
C PRO A 145 4.50 12.36 -9.54
N VAL A 146 4.73 13.40 -8.73
CA VAL A 146 3.70 14.38 -8.33
C VAL A 146 4.23 15.80 -8.53
N PRO A 147 3.37 16.80 -8.74
CA PRO A 147 3.79 18.20 -8.79
C PRO A 147 4.53 18.63 -7.51
N VAL A 148 5.54 19.49 -7.64
CA VAL A 148 6.31 20.02 -6.49
C VAL A 148 5.38 20.66 -5.42
N SER A 149 4.27 21.26 -5.85
CA SER A 149 3.27 21.86 -4.94
C SER A 149 2.65 20.87 -3.95
N GLU A 150 2.60 19.57 -4.31
CA GLU A 150 2.05 18.49 -3.49
C GLU A 150 3.08 17.86 -2.55
N ALA A 151 4.38 18.16 -2.71
CA ALA A 151 5.48 17.54 -1.98
C ALA A 151 5.30 17.51 -0.46
N LYS A 152 4.74 18.56 0.11
CA LYS A 152 4.50 18.72 1.56
C LYS A 152 3.59 17.65 2.19
N HIS A 153 2.89 16.87 1.36
CA HIS A 153 1.96 15.83 1.83
C HIS A 153 2.60 14.46 1.93
N PHE A 154 3.76 14.23 1.29
CA PHE A 154 4.37 12.92 1.08
C PHE A 154 5.82 12.86 1.56
N GLY A 155 6.32 11.64 1.74
CA GLY A 155 7.76 11.38 1.76
C GLY A 155 8.31 11.52 0.35
N ILE A 156 9.28 12.42 0.15
CA ILE A 156 9.88 12.71 -1.15
C ILE A 156 11.21 11.98 -1.27
N ILE A 157 11.37 11.31 -2.40
CA ILE A 157 12.55 10.51 -2.73
C ILE A 157 13.39 11.26 -3.76
N GLU A 158 14.71 11.29 -3.52
CA GLU A 158 15.68 11.74 -4.50
C GLU A 158 16.40 10.56 -5.12
N VAL A 159 16.67 10.61 -6.41
CA VAL A 159 17.34 9.55 -7.17
C VAL A 159 18.44 10.11 -8.05
N ASP A 160 19.38 9.25 -8.42
CA ASP A 160 20.34 9.47 -9.50
C ASP A 160 19.76 9.04 -10.87
N GLU A 161 20.59 9.16 -11.92
CA GLU A 161 20.22 8.77 -13.29
C GLU A 161 19.93 7.26 -13.45
N ASN A 162 20.38 6.44 -12.51
CA ASN A 162 20.16 4.99 -12.49
C ASN A 162 18.97 4.57 -11.61
N TRP A 163 18.18 5.53 -11.11
CA TRP A 163 17.10 5.28 -10.16
C TRP A 163 17.56 4.70 -8.81
N CYS A 164 18.86 4.86 -8.48
CA CYS A 164 19.35 4.59 -7.14
C CYS A 164 18.96 5.74 -6.21
N MET A 165 18.46 5.42 -5.04
CA MET A 165 18.04 6.42 -4.04
C MET A 165 19.25 7.17 -3.49
N THR A 166 19.19 8.49 -3.52
CA THR A 166 20.22 9.40 -3.01
C THR A 166 19.75 10.24 -1.83
N GLY A 167 18.42 10.32 -1.60
CA GLY A 167 17.86 11.07 -0.50
C GLY A 167 16.40 10.70 -0.22
N PHE A 168 15.96 10.98 1.02
CA PHE A 168 14.58 10.86 1.47
C PHE A 168 14.24 11.98 2.44
N VAL A 169 13.15 12.70 2.18
CA VAL A 169 12.68 13.78 3.05
C VAL A 169 11.19 13.61 3.33
N GLU A 170 10.84 13.33 4.58
CA GLU A 170 9.43 13.19 4.98
C GLU A 170 8.76 14.56 5.10
N LYS A 171 7.74 14.79 4.27
CA LYS A 171 6.91 16.02 4.26
C LYS A 171 7.74 17.31 4.29
N PRO A 172 8.53 17.58 3.25
CA PRO A 172 9.46 18.70 3.22
C PRO A 172 8.74 20.04 3.41
N GLN A 173 9.34 20.93 4.19
CA GLN A 173 8.84 22.30 4.40
C GLN A 173 9.45 23.28 3.39
N SER A 174 10.52 22.88 2.70
CA SER A 174 11.16 23.63 1.61
C SER A 174 11.05 22.85 0.31
N SER A 175 11.32 23.50 -0.83
CA SER A 175 11.33 22.83 -2.13
C SER A 175 12.34 21.68 -2.16
N PRO A 176 11.91 20.43 -2.33
CA PRO A 176 12.80 19.29 -2.46
C PRO A 176 13.47 19.29 -3.85
N ARG A 177 14.49 18.44 -4.00
CA ARG A 177 15.10 18.17 -5.29
C ARG A 177 14.08 17.55 -6.24
N THR A 178 14.03 18.05 -7.46
CA THR A 178 13.09 17.60 -8.49
C THR A 178 13.60 16.34 -9.18
N MET A 179 12.71 15.68 -9.87
CA MET A 179 12.96 14.47 -10.64
C MET A 179 13.92 14.75 -11.80
N PRO A 180 14.87 13.84 -12.13
CA PRO A 180 15.74 14.01 -13.30
C PRO A 180 14.94 14.24 -14.59
N GLY A 181 15.26 15.33 -15.30
CA GLY A 181 14.59 15.71 -16.55
C GLY A 181 13.18 16.31 -16.42
N GLN A 182 12.63 16.45 -15.19
CA GLN A 182 11.31 17.01 -14.95
C GLN A 182 11.33 18.02 -13.77
N PRO A 183 11.61 19.31 -14.03
CA PRO A 183 11.85 20.32 -12.99
C PRO A 183 10.61 20.67 -12.16
N ASP A 184 9.40 20.35 -12.61
CA ASP A 184 8.15 20.63 -11.91
C ASP A 184 7.61 19.43 -11.13
N MET A 185 8.33 18.27 -11.18
CA MET A 185 7.90 17.02 -10.57
C MET A 185 8.87 16.52 -9.52
N VAL A 186 8.33 15.86 -8.50
CA VAL A 186 9.06 15.15 -7.45
C VAL A 186 8.56 13.73 -7.34
N LEU A 187 9.37 12.81 -6.80
CA LEU A 187 8.98 11.42 -6.56
C LEU A 187 8.40 11.27 -5.17
N ALA A 188 7.10 11.07 -5.07
CA ALA A 188 6.40 10.76 -3.82
C ALA A 188 6.44 9.26 -3.53
N SER A 189 6.87 8.89 -2.32
CA SER A 189 6.83 7.51 -1.85
C SER A 189 5.38 7.03 -1.73
N MET A 190 5.08 5.88 -2.29
CA MET A 190 3.76 5.25 -2.16
C MET A 190 3.63 4.41 -0.88
N GLY A 191 4.70 4.25 -0.09
CA GLY A 191 4.69 3.37 1.08
C GLY A 191 4.62 1.87 0.72
N ASN A 192 5.06 1.53 -0.48
CA ASN A 192 5.08 0.18 -1.03
C ASN A 192 6.52 -0.25 -1.28
N TYR A 193 6.93 -1.35 -0.68
CA TYR A 193 8.31 -1.79 -0.62
C TYR A 193 8.47 -3.25 -1.04
N ILE A 194 9.59 -3.57 -1.72
CA ILE A 194 10.08 -4.94 -1.88
C ILE A 194 11.49 -5.00 -1.30
N PHE A 195 11.68 -5.89 -0.34
CA PHE A 195 12.97 -6.13 0.31
C PHE A 195 13.50 -7.51 -0.02
N ASN A 196 14.80 -7.64 -0.11
CA ASN A 196 15.47 -8.90 0.15
C ASN A 196 15.32 -9.23 1.63
N ARG A 197 15.08 -10.50 1.97
CA ARG A 197 14.78 -10.93 3.32
C ARG A 197 15.85 -10.56 4.34
N HIS A 198 17.11 -10.94 4.10
CA HIS A 198 18.20 -10.73 5.07
C HIS A 198 18.47 -9.25 5.34
N PRO A 199 18.60 -8.35 4.33
CA PRO A 199 18.68 -6.91 4.58
C PRO A 199 17.51 -6.33 5.38
N LEU A 200 16.29 -6.86 5.19
CA LEU A 200 15.13 -6.45 6.00
C LEU A 200 15.28 -6.89 7.46
N GLU A 201 15.63 -8.16 7.69
CA GLU A 201 15.81 -8.71 9.04
C GLU A 201 16.87 -7.93 9.82
N ASP A 202 18.03 -7.68 9.20
CA ASP A 202 19.14 -6.95 9.80
C ASP A 202 18.75 -5.52 10.17
N MET A 203 18.09 -4.81 9.26
CA MET A 203 17.68 -3.42 9.49
C MET A 203 16.60 -3.30 10.56
N LEU A 204 15.63 -4.21 10.58
CA LEU A 204 14.59 -4.21 11.62
C LEU A 204 15.16 -4.57 12.99
N GLN A 205 16.16 -5.47 13.05
CA GLN A 205 16.87 -5.79 14.29
C GLN A 205 17.65 -4.58 14.81
N GLN A 206 18.33 -3.85 13.94
CA GLN A 206 19.03 -2.62 14.31
C GLN A 206 18.07 -1.51 14.76
N ASP A 207 16.98 -1.30 14.00
CA ASP A 207 15.97 -0.29 14.33
C ASP A 207 15.29 -0.56 15.67
N SER A 208 15.03 -1.84 15.99
CA SER A 208 14.39 -2.23 17.27
C SER A 208 15.21 -1.89 18.51
N GLN A 209 16.54 -1.71 18.36
CA GLN A 209 17.47 -1.35 19.43
C GLN A 209 17.73 0.16 19.51
N ASP A 210 17.25 0.93 18.54
CA ASP A 210 17.44 2.38 18.49
C ASP A 210 16.33 3.09 19.30
N GLY A 211 16.66 3.49 20.52
CA GLY A 211 15.73 4.21 21.41
C GLY A 211 15.31 5.61 20.93
N GLN A 212 15.88 6.11 19.81
CA GLN A 212 15.47 7.37 19.19
C GLN A 212 14.55 7.15 18.00
N SER A 213 14.43 5.92 17.52
CA SER A 213 13.56 5.55 16.42
C SER A 213 12.07 5.61 16.83
N VAL A 214 11.22 6.05 15.90
CA VAL A 214 9.77 5.87 16.02
C VAL A 214 9.30 4.63 15.23
N HIS A 215 10.25 3.83 14.77
CA HIS A 215 10.07 2.55 14.09
C HIS A 215 9.20 2.65 12.83
N ASP A 216 9.42 3.70 12.03
CA ASP A 216 8.73 3.95 10.77
C ASP A 216 9.67 3.70 9.58
N PHE A 217 9.17 3.00 8.53
CA PHE A 217 9.99 2.72 7.36
C PHE A 217 10.53 3.98 6.69
N GLY A 218 9.69 4.99 6.49
CA GLY A 218 10.07 6.22 5.81
C GLY A 218 11.03 7.08 6.63
N ARG A 219 10.78 7.18 7.95
CA ARG A 219 11.55 8.08 8.81
C ARG A 219 12.84 7.48 9.33
N ASP A 220 12.85 6.17 9.61
CA ASP A 220 13.93 5.56 10.38
C ASP A 220 14.68 4.49 9.59
N VAL A 221 13.99 3.61 8.87
CA VAL A 221 14.60 2.44 8.20
C VAL A 221 15.21 2.83 6.86
N ILE A 222 14.44 3.43 5.95
CA ILE A 222 14.91 3.79 4.60
C ILE A 222 16.09 4.76 4.64
N PRO A 223 16.07 5.84 5.48
CA PRO A 223 17.22 6.75 5.61
C PRO A 223 18.51 6.08 6.05
N LYS A 224 18.43 5.00 6.81
CA LYS A 224 19.61 4.22 7.23
C LYS A 224 20.10 3.25 6.15
N MET A 225 19.22 2.83 5.23
CA MET A 225 19.53 1.83 4.18
C MET A 225 20.14 2.45 2.92
N TYR A 226 19.60 3.57 2.41
CA TYR A 226 20.01 4.07 1.10
C TYR A 226 21.48 4.50 1.02
N PRO A 227 22.16 5.00 2.08
CA PRO A 227 23.59 5.34 1.98
C PRO A 227 24.50 4.13 1.70
N GLY A 228 24.05 2.92 2.03
CA GLY A 228 24.74 1.66 1.74
C GLY A 228 24.65 1.21 0.27
N GLY A 229 23.93 1.93 -0.57
CA GLY A 229 23.64 1.55 -1.95
C GLY A 229 22.61 0.41 -2.06
N LYS A 230 22.32 -0.05 -3.29
CA LYS A 230 21.35 -1.10 -3.59
C LYS A 230 19.90 -0.82 -3.11
N VAL A 231 19.57 0.45 -2.89
CA VAL A 231 18.20 0.93 -2.68
C VAL A 231 17.76 1.66 -3.96
N TYR A 232 16.75 1.13 -4.61
CA TYR A 232 16.28 1.64 -5.89
C TYR A 232 14.82 2.09 -5.83
N VAL A 233 14.45 2.96 -6.76
CA VAL A 233 13.10 3.51 -6.84
C VAL A 233 12.43 2.99 -8.11
N TYR A 234 11.26 2.39 -7.95
CA TYR A 234 10.42 1.94 -9.04
C TYR A 234 9.41 3.02 -9.38
N ASP A 235 9.47 3.55 -10.58
CA ASP A 235 8.48 4.52 -11.09
C ASP A 235 7.16 3.81 -11.37
N PHE A 236 6.17 4.07 -10.52
CA PHE A 236 4.84 3.48 -10.66
C PHE A 236 4.12 3.93 -11.93
N SER A 237 4.43 5.08 -12.51
CA SER A 237 3.84 5.53 -13.77
C SER A 237 4.18 4.61 -14.95
N GLN A 238 5.25 3.81 -14.83
CA GLN A 238 5.68 2.80 -15.81
C GLN A 238 5.02 1.44 -15.60
N ASN A 239 4.12 1.30 -14.61
CA ASN A 239 3.43 0.03 -14.38
C ASN A 239 2.30 -0.17 -15.39
N HIS A 240 2.32 -1.29 -16.08
CA HIS A 240 1.34 -1.61 -17.13
C HIS A 240 0.32 -2.62 -16.61
N ILE A 241 -0.92 -2.27 -16.72
CA ILE A 241 -2.06 -3.12 -16.37
C ILE A 241 -2.76 -3.57 -17.66
N PRO A 242 -3.03 -4.87 -17.83
CA PRO A 242 -3.79 -5.35 -18.99
C PRO A 242 -5.14 -4.62 -19.11
N ASP A 243 -5.51 -4.23 -20.33
CA ASP A 243 -6.77 -3.55 -20.67
C ASP A 243 -7.03 -2.22 -19.92
N ALA A 244 -5.98 -1.62 -19.33
CA ALA A 244 -6.09 -0.29 -18.74
C ALA A 244 -6.00 0.80 -19.81
N GLN A 245 -6.81 1.83 -19.65
CA GLN A 245 -6.74 3.00 -20.54
C GLN A 245 -5.53 3.88 -20.19
N PRO A 246 -4.96 4.63 -21.16
CA PRO A 246 -3.80 5.50 -20.89
C PRO A 246 -4.00 6.50 -19.73
N LYS A 247 -5.24 6.98 -19.52
CA LYS A 247 -5.57 7.90 -18.42
C LYS A 247 -5.52 7.26 -17.03
N GLU A 248 -5.53 5.92 -16.94
CA GLU A 248 -5.39 5.19 -15.68
C GLU A 248 -3.92 5.00 -15.27
N ALA A 249 -2.97 5.27 -16.18
CA ALA A 249 -1.55 5.15 -15.89
C ALA A 249 -1.16 6.06 -14.73
N GLY A 250 -0.52 5.51 -13.70
CA GLY A 250 -0.15 6.26 -12.51
C GLY A 250 -1.31 6.70 -11.61
N TYR A 251 -2.55 6.18 -11.81
CA TYR A 251 -3.64 6.51 -10.89
C TYR A 251 -3.35 5.94 -9.50
N TRP A 252 -3.19 6.83 -8.54
CA TRP A 252 -2.99 6.52 -7.13
C TRP A 252 -3.63 7.60 -6.26
N ARG A 253 -4.38 7.19 -5.23
CA ARG A 253 -5.04 8.09 -4.28
C ARG A 253 -4.79 7.67 -2.84
N ASP A 254 -4.20 8.56 -2.05
CA ASP A 254 -4.26 8.48 -0.59
C ASP A 254 -5.59 9.05 -0.11
N VAL A 255 -6.53 8.17 0.24
CA VAL A 255 -7.83 8.56 0.80
C VAL A 255 -7.72 8.86 2.30
N GLY A 256 -6.77 9.71 2.68
CA GLY A 256 -6.43 10.03 4.07
C GLY A 256 -7.31 11.07 4.74
N THR A 257 -8.12 11.82 3.99
CA THR A 257 -9.07 12.84 4.48
C THR A 257 -10.46 12.62 3.89
N ILE A 258 -11.49 13.22 4.50
CA ILE A 258 -12.87 13.14 3.99
C ILE A 258 -12.94 13.69 2.56
N ARG A 259 -12.22 14.79 2.28
CA ARG A 259 -12.20 15.39 0.96
C ARG A 259 -11.55 14.45 -0.08
N SER A 260 -10.34 13.96 0.18
CA SER A 260 -9.65 13.04 -0.74
C SER A 260 -10.41 11.72 -0.93
N TYR A 261 -11.10 11.24 0.11
CA TYR A 261 -11.98 10.09 0.02
C TYR A 261 -13.19 10.38 -0.91
N TRP A 262 -13.83 11.53 -0.76
CA TRP A 262 -14.95 11.93 -1.62
C TRP A 262 -14.49 12.12 -3.07
N GLU A 263 -13.40 12.83 -3.31
CA GLU A 263 -12.83 13.04 -4.65
C GLU A 263 -12.52 11.72 -5.33
N ALA A 264 -11.88 10.77 -4.63
CA ALA A 264 -11.60 9.44 -5.16
C ALA A 264 -12.85 8.62 -5.51
N ASN A 265 -13.97 8.79 -4.77
CA ASN A 265 -15.25 8.19 -5.15
C ASN A 265 -15.83 8.89 -6.39
N MET A 266 -15.66 10.22 -6.54
CA MET A 266 -16.13 10.95 -7.72
C MET A 266 -15.35 10.60 -8.98
N ASP A 267 -14.08 10.20 -8.88
CA ASP A 267 -13.28 9.68 -9.99
C ASP A 267 -13.92 8.44 -10.65
N LEU A 268 -14.83 7.74 -9.95
CA LEU A 268 -15.48 6.48 -10.42
C LEU A 268 -16.81 6.71 -11.16
N VAL A 269 -17.48 7.86 -10.96
CA VAL A 269 -18.89 8.04 -11.40
C VAL A 269 -19.03 8.71 -12.76
N GLY A 270 -17.94 9.15 -13.39
CA GLY A 270 -17.95 9.72 -14.73
C GLY A 270 -18.32 8.66 -15.79
N ILE A 271 -18.86 9.10 -16.93
CA ILE A 271 -19.10 8.22 -18.10
C ILE A 271 -17.78 7.55 -18.53
N GLU A 272 -16.70 8.30 -18.48
CA GLU A 272 -15.34 7.81 -18.65
C GLU A 272 -14.56 8.01 -17.33
N PRO A 273 -14.66 7.06 -16.38
CA PRO A 273 -14.05 7.22 -15.07
C PRO A 273 -12.53 7.27 -15.16
N GLN A 274 -11.87 8.00 -14.25
CA GLN A 274 -10.41 8.03 -14.15
C GLN A 274 -9.82 6.70 -13.69
N PHE A 275 -10.63 5.91 -12.97
CA PHE A 275 -10.30 4.55 -12.55
C PHE A 275 -11.47 3.62 -12.93
N ASN A 276 -11.22 2.71 -13.89
CA ASN A 276 -12.26 1.85 -14.45
C ASN A 276 -12.41 0.56 -13.62
N LEU A 277 -13.47 0.44 -12.84
CA LEU A 277 -13.80 -0.77 -12.07
C LEU A 277 -14.21 -1.98 -12.92
N TYR A 278 -14.51 -1.77 -14.21
CA TYR A 278 -15.02 -2.82 -15.13
C TYR A 278 -13.91 -3.56 -15.90
N ASN A 279 -12.64 -3.32 -15.60
CA ASN A 279 -11.52 -4.06 -16.18
C ASN A 279 -11.56 -5.52 -15.71
N GLN A 280 -11.91 -6.44 -16.63
CA GLN A 280 -12.02 -7.87 -16.32
C GLN A 280 -10.69 -8.62 -16.38
N GLN A 281 -9.68 -8.08 -17.03
CA GLN A 281 -8.36 -8.70 -17.09
C GLN A 281 -7.51 -8.41 -15.84
N TRP A 282 -7.89 -7.33 -15.09
CA TRP A 282 -7.28 -6.98 -13.80
C TRP A 282 -8.36 -6.53 -12.83
N PRO A 283 -9.28 -7.43 -12.41
CA PRO A 283 -10.42 -7.07 -11.61
C PRO A 283 -10.05 -6.63 -10.21
N VAL A 284 -10.80 -5.68 -9.66
CA VAL A 284 -10.82 -5.44 -8.23
C VAL A 284 -11.78 -6.45 -7.59
N LEU A 285 -11.23 -7.36 -6.80
CA LEU A 285 -11.98 -8.39 -6.10
C LEU A 285 -12.52 -7.85 -4.77
N THR A 286 -13.66 -8.36 -4.33
CA THR A 286 -14.26 -8.01 -3.03
C THR A 286 -15.23 -9.08 -2.57
N TYR A 287 -15.74 -8.92 -1.35
CA TYR A 287 -16.88 -9.67 -0.87
C TYR A 287 -18.18 -9.13 -1.50
N ASN A 288 -18.89 -9.97 -2.21
CA ASN A 288 -20.21 -9.67 -2.76
C ASN A 288 -21.28 -10.42 -1.95
N PRO A 289 -21.96 -9.77 -0.99
CA PRO A 289 -23.07 -10.37 -0.30
C PRO A 289 -24.23 -10.63 -1.28
N PRO A 290 -25.04 -11.68 -1.07
CA PRO A 290 -26.16 -12.03 -1.96
C PRO A 290 -27.34 -11.07 -1.76
N PHE A 291 -27.15 -9.79 -2.08
CA PHE A 291 -28.23 -8.81 -2.05
C PHE A 291 -29.09 -8.90 -3.33
N PRO A 292 -30.40 -8.57 -3.24
CA PRO A 292 -31.23 -8.43 -4.42
C PRO A 292 -30.73 -7.27 -5.30
N PRO A 293 -31.09 -7.25 -6.60
CA PRO A 293 -30.73 -6.17 -7.49
C PRO A 293 -31.29 -4.82 -7.02
N ALA A 294 -30.63 -3.72 -7.43
CA ALA A 294 -31.11 -2.37 -7.14
C ALA A 294 -32.52 -2.17 -7.71
N LYS A 295 -33.41 -1.57 -6.90
CA LYS A 295 -34.76 -1.20 -7.30
C LYS A 295 -34.80 0.29 -7.67
N PHE A 296 -35.18 0.59 -8.89
CA PHE A 296 -35.43 1.94 -9.37
C PHE A 296 -36.88 2.28 -9.24
N VAL A 297 -37.23 3.40 -8.61
CA VAL A 297 -38.60 3.90 -8.50
C VAL A 297 -38.75 5.04 -9.51
N HIS A 298 -39.67 4.90 -10.46
CA HIS A 298 -39.98 5.96 -11.41
C HIS A 298 -40.93 6.96 -10.77
N PHE A 299 -40.65 8.26 -10.90
CA PHE A 299 -41.43 9.33 -10.28
C PHE A 299 -42.86 9.44 -10.85
N SER A 300 -43.12 8.90 -12.04
CA SER A 300 -44.46 8.87 -12.64
C SER A 300 -45.42 7.95 -11.93
N ASP A 301 -44.95 7.10 -11.00
CA ASP A 301 -45.77 6.11 -10.30
C ASP A 301 -46.01 6.52 -8.81
N LEU A 302 -45.64 7.76 -8.45
CA LEU A 302 -45.94 8.40 -7.18
C LEU A 302 -46.93 9.54 -7.38
#